data_9e231e695e2947ad15010f045e50b946
#
_entry.id   9e231e695e2947ad15010f045e50b946
#
_cell.length_a   1.000
_cell.length_b   1.000
_cell.length_c   1.000
_cell.angle_alpha   90.00
_cell.angle_beta   90.00
_cell.angle_gamma   90.00
#
_symmetry.space_group_name_H-M   'P 1'
#
loop_
_entity.id
_entity.type
_entity.pdbx_description
1 polymer ?
#
loop_
_entity_poly.entity_id
_entity_poly.type
_entity_poly.pdbx_seq_one_letter_code
_entity_poly.pdbx_strand_id
1 'polypeptide(L)'
;MDIEKSASETIFKRLSWHTARRDQAGIAQELVNEDKIHEIYGLGDAGLFDEFFCFLRELDIMKALEQLSPRRHRKRESSVSFSTVMLIYLMRIVAGLKFFYHAGPVLLQSQSLMHLVGFNGREIKEGVNRRSLDKSATDWEDNKNDSVRGPVCPEFIASFIVAIAGKALERVFNKVISILAANSFYPRKIKALLDASDLESTEKCKGRGQVTKEKAPELRRRRGRVKKISVTVFGFKIWVVWDPTSGLPIAMRFATIETSDITLAREVIGQAIANLREHAEITSIAIDRGFMDGKLLWWLNSMGIIFYIPAKSNQDVYKDALSLVETAPCVTRKRNRATGHGKRRKQVTDTWDVVGIEGLTTAGFYSELGGGSHENRNDFRPNLINAVVVLHDPYRENNPDIKTMVILTNGPVRKALKVYDGYDARSEIENSLFRESKQGWFIKRPPENSKAGFLVHAYLTILTMALTIAFRDWMIQQEELEEIGEDTGIRKFRQKVRRENSNKCIVFHGERYAIFYLYELLILCGKTVLKPHGVADTITREDILRKYGALLE
;
A
#
# COMPACT_ATOMS: atom_id res chain seq x y z
N MET A 1 -48.17 -22.53 -0.03
CA MET A 1 -48.08 -21.03 0.01
C MET A 1 -46.97 -20.52 0.92
N ASP A 2 -46.62 -21.23 1.99
CA ASP A 2 -45.54 -20.76 2.92
C ASP A 2 -44.12 -21.10 2.46
N ILE A 3 -43.95 -22.14 1.64
CA ILE A 3 -42.66 -22.54 1.08
C ILE A 3 -42.18 -21.55 0.00
N GLU A 4 -43.10 -21.03 -0.83
CA GLU A 4 -42.76 -20.02 -1.86
C GLU A 4 -42.44 -18.66 -1.26
N LYS A 5 -43.08 -18.27 -0.14
CA LYS A 5 -42.75 -17.05 0.57
C LYS A 5 -41.38 -17.12 1.25
N SER A 6 -41.06 -18.26 1.87
CA SER A 6 -39.76 -18.48 2.50
C SER A 6 -38.61 -18.46 1.48
N ALA A 7 -38.79 -19.14 0.33
CA ALA A 7 -37.80 -19.12 -0.75
C ALA A 7 -37.62 -17.72 -1.35
N SER A 8 -38.72 -16.96 -1.54
CA SER A 8 -38.69 -15.59 -2.04
C SER A 8 -37.98 -14.62 -1.09
N GLU A 9 -38.14 -14.77 0.23
CA GLU A 9 -37.43 -13.93 1.22
C GLU A 9 -35.92 -14.26 1.28
N THR A 10 -35.54 -15.51 1.06
CA THR A 10 -34.13 -15.94 1.06
C THR A 10 -33.37 -15.41 -0.16
N ILE A 11 -34.01 -15.43 -1.35
CA ILE A 11 -33.43 -14.93 -2.61
C ILE A 11 -33.05 -13.44 -2.58
N PHE A 12 -33.63 -12.66 -1.66
CA PHE A 12 -33.37 -11.22 -1.51
C PHE A 12 -32.48 -10.88 -0.32
N LYS A 13 -31.99 -11.88 0.42
CA LYS A 13 -31.10 -11.63 1.57
C LYS A 13 -29.72 -11.21 1.08
N ARG A 14 -29.23 -10.08 1.60
CA ARG A 14 -27.88 -9.62 1.33
C ARG A 14 -26.85 -10.46 2.08
N LEU A 15 -25.70 -10.69 1.45
CA LEU A 15 -24.51 -11.12 2.19
C LEU A 15 -24.13 -10.02 3.19
N SER A 16 -24.22 -10.31 4.47
CA SER A 16 -23.73 -9.41 5.51
C SER A 16 -22.31 -9.79 5.90
N TRP A 17 -21.34 -8.98 5.54
CA TRP A 17 -19.93 -9.18 5.93
C TRP A 17 -19.70 -9.15 7.45
N HIS A 18 -20.66 -8.64 8.23
CA HIS A 18 -20.62 -8.67 9.68
C HIS A 18 -21.02 -10.03 10.27
N THR A 19 -21.96 -10.72 9.63
CA THR A 19 -22.56 -11.96 10.13
C THR A 19 -22.21 -13.18 9.28
N ALA A 20 -21.98 -13.01 7.98
CA ALA A 20 -21.66 -14.12 7.09
C ALA A 20 -20.32 -14.76 7.46
N ARG A 21 -20.34 -16.06 7.72
CA ARG A 21 -19.16 -16.85 8.06
C ARG A 21 -18.80 -17.77 6.90
N ARG A 22 -17.51 -17.76 6.52
CA ARG A 22 -17.00 -18.77 5.58
C ARG A 22 -16.91 -20.11 6.31
N ASP A 23 -17.58 -21.13 5.76
CA ASP A 23 -17.64 -22.46 6.32
C ASP A 23 -17.56 -23.49 5.19
N GLN A 24 -16.35 -23.71 4.68
CA GLN A 24 -16.10 -24.62 3.57
C GLN A 24 -16.45 -26.06 3.93
N ALA A 25 -16.01 -26.50 5.13
CA ALA A 25 -16.21 -27.88 5.58
C ALA A 25 -17.68 -28.21 5.85
N GLY A 26 -18.34 -27.35 6.65
CA GLY A 26 -19.75 -27.59 7.00
C GLY A 26 -20.68 -27.59 5.80
N ILE A 27 -20.51 -26.62 4.88
CA ILE A 27 -21.34 -26.56 3.67
C ILE A 27 -21.04 -27.72 2.72
N ALA A 28 -19.75 -28.11 2.58
CA ALA A 28 -19.40 -29.27 1.77
C ALA A 28 -20.08 -30.56 2.29
N GLN A 29 -20.12 -30.74 3.59
CA GLN A 29 -20.77 -31.87 4.24
C GLN A 29 -22.29 -31.86 4.06
N GLU A 30 -22.93 -30.69 4.23
CA GLU A 30 -24.36 -30.51 4.01
C GLU A 30 -24.77 -30.78 2.55
N LEU A 31 -23.94 -30.34 1.59
CA LEU A 31 -24.20 -30.64 0.17
C LEU A 31 -24.18 -32.13 -0.14
N VAL A 32 -23.34 -32.89 0.55
CA VAL A 32 -23.31 -34.37 0.38
C VAL A 32 -24.49 -35.04 1.06
N ASN A 33 -24.88 -34.59 2.25
CA ASN A 33 -25.89 -35.27 3.08
C ASN A 33 -27.31 -34.86 2.73
N GLU A 34 -27.56 -33.60 2.38
CA GLU A 34 -28.90 -33.06 2.22
C GLU A 34 -29.28 -32.74 0.78
N ASP A 35 -28.31 -32.68 -0.12
CA ASP A 35 -28.48 -32.30 -1.53
C ASP A 35 -29.22 -30.97 -1.74
N LYS A 36 -29.16 -30.07 -0.73
CA LYS A 36 -29.83 -28.76 -0.72
C LYS A 36 -28.85 -27.62 -0.94
N ILE A 37 -29.05 -26.92 -2.03
CA ILE A 37 -28.39 -25.63 -2.30
C ILE A 37 -29.43 -24.54 -2.10
N HIS A 38 -29.15 -23.59 -1.20
CA HIS A 38 -30.03 -22.44 -0.97
C HIS A 38 -29.88 -21.37 -2.03
N GLU A 39 -28.64 -20.90 -2.25
CA GLU A 39 -28.31 -19.92 -3.29
C GLU A 39 -26.89 -20.19 -3.81
N ILE A 40 -26.72 -20.06 -5.12
CA ILE A 40 -25.43 -20.18 -5.79
C ILE A 40 -25.23 -19.05 -6.79
N TYR A 41 -24.03 -18.45 -6.79
CA TYR A 41 -23.63 -17.45 -7.78
C TYR A 41 -22.25 -17.78 -8.35
N GLY A 42 -22.10 -17.62 -9.66
CA GLY A 42 -20.79 -17.77 -10.31
C GLY A 42 -19.87 -16.60 -9.99
N LEU A 43 -18.59 -16.89 -9.78
CA LEU A 43 -17.53 -15.90 -9.51
C LEU A 43 -16.53 -15.76 -10.69
N GLY A 44 -16.96 -16.08 -11.90
CA GLY A 44 -16.08 -16.20 -13.07
C GLY A 44 -15.27 -14.94 -13.43
N ASP A 45 -15.74 -13.74 -13.08
CA ASP A 45 -15.06 -12.46 -13.30
C ASP A 45 -14.59 -11.78 -12.00
N ALA A 46 -14.68 -12.49 -10.86
CA ALA A 46 -14.28 -11.96 -9.56
C ALA A 46 -12.75 -11.96 -9.32
N GLY A 47 -11.99 -12.65 -10.15
CA GLY A 47 -10.54 -12.82 -9.97
C GLY A 47 -10.23 -13.55 -8.66
N LEU A 48 -9.29 -13.01 -7.89
CA LEU A 48 -8.93 -13.49 -6.55
C LEU A 48 -9.51 -12.58 -5.44
N PHE A 49 -10.53 -11.76 -5.74
CA PHE A 49 -11.08 -10.86 -4.72
C PHE A 49 -11.79 -11.61 -3.59
N ASP A 50 -12.32 -12.78 -3.84
CA ASP A 50 -12.87 -13.67 -2.82
C ASP A 50 -11.81 -14.07 -1.79
N GLU A 51 -10.63 -14.51 -2.25
CA GLU A 51 -9.50 -14.84 -1.37
C GLU A 51 -8.93 -13.61 -0.69
N PHE A 52 -8.83 -12.48 -1.39
CA PHE A 52 -8.41 -11.22 -0.79
C PHE A 52 -9.34 -10.78 0.35
N PHE A 53 -10.64 -10.91 0.19
CA PHE A 53 -11.60 -10.59 1.25
C PHE A 53 -11.56 -11.59 2.40
N CYS A 54 -11.32 -12.88 2.10
CA CYS A 54 -11.06 -13.89 3.12
C CYS A 54 -9.84 -13.54 3.97
N PHE A 55 -8.72 -13.22 3.34
CA PHE A 55 -7.49 -12.74 4.00
C PHE A 55 -7.77 -11.54 4.92
N LEU A 56 -8.48 -10.50 4.44
CA LEU A 56 -8.81 -9.33 5.25
C LEU A 56 -9.63 -9.68 6.50
N ARG A 57 -10.42 -10.70 6.40
CA ARG A 57 -11.32 -11.17 7.47
C ARG A 57 -10.60 -12.04 8.48
N GLU A 58 -9.80 -13.00 8.03
CA GLU A 58 -9.01 -13.89 8.90
C GLU A 58 -8.03 -13.14 9.79
N LEU A 59 -7.49 -12.03 9.30
CA LEU A 59 -6.61 -11.16 10.07
C LEU A 59 -7.35 -10.05 10.86
N ASP A 60 -8.69 -10.10 10.99
CA ASP A 60 -9.50 -9.04 11.64
C ASP A 60 -9.33 -7.63 11.01
N ILE A 61 -8.76 -7.53 9.80
CA ILE A 61 -8.57 -6.26 9.10
C ILE A 61 -9.90 -5.63 8.71
N MET A 62 -10.88 -6.44 8.28
CA MET A 62 -12.24 -5.94 8.00
C MET A 62 -12.86 -5.28 9.21
N LYS A 63 -12.76 -5.89 10.39
CA LYS A 63 -13.23 -5.33 11.66
C LYS A 63 -12.55 -4.02 12.02
N ALA A 64 -11.26 -3.86 11.67
CA ALA A 64 -10.56 -2.59 11.83
C ALA A 64 -11.07 -1.53 10.82
N LEU A 65 -11.28 -1.88 9.55
CA LEU A 65 -11.79 -0.99 8.50
C LEU A 65 -13.21 -0.48 8.81
N GLU A 66 -14.07 -1.30 9.42
CA GLU A 66 -15.42 -0.92 9.82
C GLU A 66 -15.46 0.23 10.83
N GLN A 67 -14.40 0.42 11.61
CA GLN A 67 -14.26 1.57 12.51
C GLN A 67 -14.16 2.91 11.77
N LEU A 68 -13.94 2.90 10.46
CA LEU A 68 -13.95 4.09 9.61
C LEU A 68 -15.35 4.58 9.26
N SER A 69 -16.40 3.82 9.59
CA SER A 69 -17.78 4.17 9.26
C SER A 69 -18.09 5.61 9.70
N PRO A 70 -18.47 6.52 8.78
CA PRO A 70 -18.77 7.88 9.14
C PRO A 70 -19.97 7.93 10.09
N ARG A 71 -19.86 8.67 11.19
CA ARG A 71 -21.01 8.99 12.03
C ARG A 71 -21.97 9.87 11.21
N ARG A 72 -23.03 9.28 10.72
CA ARG A 72 -24.05 10.02 9.97
C ARG A 72 -24.99 10.72 10.95
N HIS A 73 -25.03 12.04 10.90
CA HIS A 73 -26.07 12.85 11.54
C HIS A 73 -27.46 12.72 10.86
N ARG A 74 -27.60 11.83 9.87
CA ARG A 74 -28.85 11.64 9.16
C ARG A 74 -29.72 10.60 9.87
N LYS A 75 -30.99 10.96 10.07
CA LYS A 75 -32.03 10.13 10.71
C LYS A 75 -32.34 8.79 10.02
N ARG A 76 -31.69 8.46 8.89
CA ARG A 76 -31.88 7.21 8.15
C ARG A 76 -30.55 6.51 7.94
N GLU A 77 -30.49 5.28 8.32
CA GLU A 77 -29.38 4.39 7.98
C GLU A 77 -29.26 4.27 6.46
N SER A 78 -28.04 4.10 5.98
CA SER A 78 -27.83 3.80 4.57
C SER A 78 -28.32 2.38 4.30
N SER A 79 -29.04 2.20 3.20
CA SER A 79 -29.42 0.87 2.73
C SER A 79 -28.23 0.03 2.29
N VAL A 80 -27.03 0.65 2.09
CA VAL A 80 -25.79 -0.04 1.75
C VAL A 80 -24.85 0.05 2.95
N SER A 81 -24.29 -1.09 3.36
CA SER A 81 -23.36 -1.16 4.48
C SER A 81 -22.04 -0.43 4.17
N PHE A 82 -21.39 0.09 5.22
CA PHE A 82 -20.09 0.73 5.06
C PHE A 82 -19.04 -0.28 4.54
N SER A 83 -19.07 -1.52 5.01
CA SER A 83 -18.16 -2.59 4.58
C SER A 83 -18.25 -2.82 3.07
N THR A 84 -19.46 -2.89 2.51
CA THR A 84 -19.68 -3.01 1.06
C THR A 84 -19.03 -1.87 0.29
N VAL A 85 -19.26 -0.62 0.73
CA VAL A 85 -18.66 0.56 0.09
C VAL A 85 -17.13 0.53 0.18
N MET A 86 -16.60 0.13 1.34
CA MET A 86 -15.15 0.01 1.56
C MET A 86 -14.53 -1.05 0.64
N LEU A 87 -15.14 -2.23 0.55
CA LEU A 87 -14.64 -3.32 -0.32
C LEU A 87 -14.62 -2.88 -1.79
N ILE A 88 -15.68 -2.21 -2.28
CA ILE A 88 -15.70 -1.66 -3.65
C ILE A 88 -14.56 -0.65 -3.85
N TYR A 89 -14.31 0.18 -2.84
CA TYR A 89 -13.24 1.16 -2.94
C TYR A 89 -11.85 0.53 -2.96
N LEU A 90 -11.59 -0.51 -2.14
CA LEU A 90 -10.36 -1.29 -2.17
C LEU A 90 -10.20 -1.99 -3.54
N MET A 91 -11.27 -2.64 -4.06
CA MET A 91 -11.25 -3.23 -5.40
C MET A 91 -10.89 -2.21 -6.48
N ARG A 92 -11.43 -0.99 -6.42
CA ARG A 92 -11.07 0.09 -7.35
C ARG A 92 -9.57 0.35 -7.35
N ILE A 93 -8.95 0.42 -6.17
CA ILE A 93 -7.52 0.68 -6.01
C ILE A 93 -6.71 -0.51 -6.55
N VAL A 94 -7.03 -1.74 -6.17
CA VAL A 94 -6.38 -2.96 -6.68
C VAL A 94 -6.53 -3.07 -8.19
N ALA A 95 -7.71 -2.78 -8.73
CA ALA A 95 -7.95 -2.78 -10.17
C ALA A 95 -7.18 -1.68 -10.92
N GLY A 96 -6.61 -0.69 -10.23
CA GLY A 96 -5.84 0.39 -10.82
C GLY A 96 -6.68 1.29 -11.72
N LEU A 97 -7.90 1.61 -11.30
CA LEU A 97 -8.78 2.48 -12.06
C LEU A 97 -8.37 3.95 -11.87
N LYS A 98 -7.80 4.51 -12.93
CA LYS A 98 -7.24 5.86 -12.92
C LYS A 98 -8.27 6.92 -12.55
N PHE A 99 -9.48 6.84 -13.11
CA PHE A 99 -10.56 7.75 -12.83
C PHE A 99 -11.68 7.05 -12.06
N PHE A 100 -12.34 7.78 -11.17
CA PHE A 100 -13.33 7.18 -10.29
C PHE A 100 -14.56 6.68 -11.05
N TYR A 101 -15.00 7.40 -12.08
CA TYR A 101 -16.14 7.01 -12.91
C TYR A 101 -15.93 5.70 -13.67
N HIS A 102 -14.66 5.26 -13.88
CA HIS A 102 -14.39 3.94 -14.45
C HIS A 102 -14.83 2.78 -13.54
N ALA A 103 -15.11 3.05 -12.26
CA ALA A 103 -15.66 2.03 -11.37
C ALA A 103 -17.05 1.54 -11.82
N GLY A 104 -17.85 2.39 -12.45
CA GLY A 104 -19.14 2.03 -13.01
C GLY A 104 -19.04 0.83 -13.95
N PRO A 105 -18.45 0.99 -15.15
CA PRO A 105 -18.40 -0.08 -16.14
C PRO A 105 -17.48 -1.25 -15.78
N VAL A 106 -16.46 -1.04 -14.93
CA VAL A 106 -15.47 -2.09 -14.65
C VAL A 106 -15.80 -2.93 -13.42
N LEU A 107 -16.39 -2.34 -12.39
CA LEU A 107 -16.68 -3.01 -11.12
C LEU A 107 -18.19 -3.16 -10.88
N LEU A 108 -18.93 -2.04 -10.95
CA LEU A 108 -20.33 -2.02 -10.53
C LEU A 108 -21.27 -2.75 -11.47
N GLN A 109 -20.84 -3.03 -12.71
CA GLN A 109 -21.59 -3.84 -13.67
C GLN A 109 -21.28 -5.34 -13.58
N SER A 110 -20.19 -5.73 -12.89
CA SER A 110 -19.86 -7.13 -12.66
C SER A 110 -20.80 -7.73 -11.63
N GLN A 111 -21.65 -8.66 -12.06
CA GLN A 111 -22.57 -9.35 -11.17
C GLN A 111 -21.82 -10.12 -10.08
N SER A 112 -20.78 -10.86 -10.45
CA SER A 112 -19.97 -11.64 -9.51
C SER A 112 -19.36 -10.77 -8.42
N LEU A 113 -18.75 -9.63 -8.79
CA LEU A 113 -18.15 -8.71 -7.82
C LEU A 113 -19.21 -8.08 -6.92
N MET A 114 -20.38 -7.75 -7.46
CA MET A 114 -21.45 -7.13 -6.69
C MET A 114 -22.07 -8.12 -5.69
N HIS A 115 -22.26 -9.39 -6.09
CA HIS A 115 -22.64 -10.43 -5.15
C HIS A 115 -21.58 -10.63 -4.06
N LEU A 116 -20.31 -10.68 -4.43
CA LEU A 116 -19.19 -10.87 -3.50
C LEU A 116 -19.11 -9.76 -2.44
N VAL A 117 -19.42 -8.51 -2.79
CA VAL A 117 -19.46 -7.40 -1.82
C VAL A 117 -20.78 -7.27 -1.06
N GLY A 118 -21.76 -8.13 -1.35
CA GLY A 118 -22.97 -8.29 -0.54
C GLY A 118 -24.26 -7.74 -1.13
N PHE A 119 -24.31 -7.38 -2.41
CA PHE A 119 -25.58 -7.06 -3.08
C PHE A 119 -26.32 -8.33 -3.50
N ASN A 120 -27.65 -8.34 -3.36
CA ASN A 120 -28.48 -9.42 -3.90
C ASN A 120 -28.84 -9.19 -5.37
N GLY A 121 -29.38 -10.21 -6.04
CA GLY A 121 -29.69 -10.17 -7.47
C GLY A 121 -30.69 -9.05 -7.85
N ARG A 122 -31.65 -8.75 -6.98
CA ARG A 122 -32.61 -7.66 -7.21
C ARG A 122 -31.91 -6.29 -7.18
N GLU A 123 -31.06 -6.06 -6.19
CA GLU A 123 -30.33 -4.80 -6.06
C GLU A 123 -29.36 -4.56 -7.21
N ILE A 124 -28.76 -5.63 -7.73
CA ILE A 124 -27.87 -5.55 -8.89
C ILE A 124 -28.67 -5.18 -10.13
N LYS A 125 -29.87 -5.75 -10.30
CA LYS A 125 -30.73 -5.52 -11.44
C LYS A 125 -31.46 -4.17 -11.39
N GLU A 126 -32.03 -3.83 -10.23
CA GLU A 126 -32.92 -2.67 -10.06
C GLU A 126 -32.23 -1.47 -9.44
N GLY A 127 -31.06 -1.67 -8.79
CA GLY A 127 -30.35 -0.67 -8.00
C GLY A 127 -30.92 -0.48 -6.59
N VAL A 128 -30.15 0.16 -5.70
CA VAL A 128 -30.52 0.38 -4.31
C VAL A 128 -31.05 1.80 -4.12
N ASN A 129 -32.30 1.92 -3.62
CA ASN A 129 -32.93 3.20 -3.19
C ASN A 129 -32.71 4.37 -4.14
N ARG A 130 -33.01 4.21 -5.41
CA ARG A 130 -32.90 5.28 -6.40
C ARG A 130 -34.07 6.26 -6.28
N ARG A 131 -34.00 7.19 -5.33
CA ARG A 131 -35.02 8.27 -5.18
C ARG A 131 -35.16 9.17 -6.41
N SER A 132 -34.14 9.24 -7.25
CA SER A 132 -34.19 9.98 -8.51
C SER A 132 -34.97 9.27 -9.61
N LEU A 133 -35.29 7.99 -9.43
CA LEU A 133 -36.09 7.20 -10.38
C LEU A 133 -37.59 7.29 -10.14
N ASP A 134 -38.04 7.88 -9.03
CA ASP A 134 -39.47 8.23 -8.85
C ASP A 134 -39.93 9.42 -9.77
N LYS A 135 -39.01 9.99 -10.53
CA LYS A 135 -39.28 10.96 -11.57
C LYS A 135 -39.37 10.23 -12.92
N SER A 136 -40.57 9.79 -13.24
CA SER A 136 -41.00 9.18 -14.51
C SER A 136 -40.12 8.08 -15.12
N ALA A 137 -40.76 6.98 -15.56
CA ALA A 137 -40.09 5.88 -16.26
C ALA A 137 -39.31 6.30 -17.52
N THR A 138 -39.70 7.44 -18.11
CA THR A 138 -39.06 8.06 -19.27
C THR A 138 -37.65 8.59 -19.01
N ASP A 139 -37.36 9.12 -17.82
CA ASP A 139 -36.00 9.61 -17.49
C ASP A 139 -34.95 8.51 -17.35
N TRP A 140 -35.40 7.26 -17.16
CA TRP A 140 -34.51 6.09 -17.11
C TRP A 140 -34.01 5.64 -18.48
N GLU A 141 -34.87 5.74 -19.51
CA GLU A 141 -34.52 5.36 -20.88
C GLU A 141 -33.64 6.43 -21.56
N ASP A 142 -33.85 7.69 -21.23
CA ASP A 142 -33.10 8.81 -21.80
C ASP A 142 -31.72 9.04 -21.14
N ASN A 143 -31.55 8.68 -19.87
CA ASN A 143 -30.26 8.70 -19.17
C ASN A 143 -29.49 7.39 -19.37
N LYS A 144 -29.30 6.95 -20.60
CA LYS A 144 -28.45 5.80 -20.98
C LYS A 144 -26.95 6.04 -20.80
N ASN A 145 -26.55 6.85 -19.80
CA ASN A 145 -25.18 6.91 -19.38
C ASN A 145 -24.81 5.57 -18.72
N ASP A 146 -23.94 4.81 -19.35
CA ASP A 146 -23.45 3.49 -18.89
C ASP A 146 -22.90 3.52 -17.45
N SER A 147 -22.57 4.69 -16.92
CA SER A 147 -22.16 4.91 -15.52
C SER A 147 -23.26 4.67 -14.47
N VAL A 148 -24.52 4.58 -14.90
CA VAL A 148 -25.71 4.41 -14.02
C VAL A 148 -26.08 2.94 -13.83
N ARG A 149 -25.51 2.02 -14.60
CA ARG A 149 -25.79 0.58 -14.51
C ARG A 149 -24.99 -0.03 -13.36
N GLY A 150 -25.69 -0.51 -12.35
CA GLY A 150 -25.14 -1.18 -11.17
C GLY A 150 -25.95 -0.86 -9.92
N PRO A 151 -25.71 -1.53 -8.78
CA PRO A 151 -26.51 -1.37 -7.57
C PRO A 151 -26.40 0.04 -6.96
N VAL A 152 -25.28 0.72 -7.17
CA VAL A 152 -25.00 2.10 -6.72
C VAL A 152 -24.21 2.85 -7.78
N CYS A 153 -24.22 4.20 -7.73
CA CYS A 153 -23.39 5.00 -8.62
C CYS A 153 -22.01 5.31 -8.00
N PRO A 154 -20.98 5.58 -8.82
CA PRO A 154 -19.65 5.96 -8.34
C PRO A 154 -19.68 7.17 -7.39
N GLU A 155 -20.50 8.18 -7.64
CA GLU A 155 -20.61 9.39 -6.83
C GLU A 155 -21.10 9.08 -5.40
N PHE A 156 -22.00 8.11 -5.25
CA PHE A 156 -22.43 7.64 -3.93
C PHE A 156 -21.24 7.08 -3.14
N ILE A 157 -20.43 6.23 -3.75
CA ILE A 157 -19.24 5.65 -3.13
C ILE A 157 -18.24 6.76 -2.78
N ALA A 158 -17.99 7.70 -3.71
CA ALA A 158 -17.11 8.83 -3.51
C ALA A 158 -17.52 9.66 -2.28
N SER A 159 -18.79 10.05 -2.20
CA SER A 159 -19.32 10.85 -1.09
C SER A 159 -19.22 10.14 0.26
N PHE A 160 -19.34 8.81 0.26
CA PHE A 160 -19.21 8.00 1.46
C PHE A 160 -17.78 7.96 1.97
N ILE A 161 -16.83 7.74 1.07
CA ILE A 161 -15.40 7.63 1.37
C ILE A 161 -14.85 8.97 1.84
N VAL A 162 -15.21 10.08 1.19
CA VAL A 162 -14.74 11.43 1.56
C VAL A 162 -15.27 11.88 2.93
N ALA A 163 -16.39 11.31 3.38
CA ALA A 163 -16.96 11.59 4.71
C ALA A 163 -16.20 10.95 5.87
N ILE A 164 -15.20 10.09 5.61
CA ILE A 164 -14.38 9.46 6.65
C ILE A 164 -13.55 10.52 7.37
N ALA A 165 -13.59 10.51 8.72
CA ALA A 165 -12.81 11.44 9.51
C ALA A 165 -11.30 11.11 9.45
N GLY A 166 -10.46 12.14 9.17
CA GLY A 166 -9.02 11.94 9.00
C GLY A 166 -8.32 11.29 10.20
N LYS A 167 -8.67 11.69 11.45
CA LYS A 167 -8.12 11.06 12.67
C LYS A 167 -8.54 9.59 12.84
N ALA A 168 -9.72 9.21 12.38
CA ALA A 168 -10.16 7.81 12.41
C ALA A 168 -9.36 6.99 11.39
N LEU A 169 -9.17 7.54 10.20
CA LEU A 169 -8.41 6.92 9.12
C LEU A 169 -6.95 6.64 9.53
N GLU A 170 -6.31 7.61 10.15
CA GLU A 170 -4.96 7.46 10.67
C GLU A 170 -4.85 6.37 11.75
N ARG A 171 -5.79 6.36 12.70
CA ARG A 171 -5.84 5.30 13.74
C ARG A 171 -6.03 3.91 13.15
N VAL A 172 -6.94 3.78 12.17
CA VAL A 172 -7.20 2.48 11.54
C VAL A 172 -6.03 2.05 10.66
N PHE A 173 -5.40 2.96 9.92
CA PHE A 173 -4.16 2.68 9.21
C PHE A 173 -3.11 2.08 10.14
N ASN A 174 -2.81 2.78 11.24
CA ASN A 174 -1.83 2.32 12.24
C ASN A 174 -2.22 0.97 12.86
N LYS A 175 -3.51 0.76 13.15
CA LYS A 175 -4.00 -0.51 13.68
C LYS A 175 -3.79 -1.66 12.69
N VAL A 176 -4.07 -1.45 11.39
CA VAL A 176 -3.84 -2.47 10.37
C VAL A 176 -2.35 -2.80 10.23
N ILE A 177 -1.48 -1.78 10.25
CA ILE A 177 -0.03 -2.01 10.25
C ILE A 177 0.41 -2.84 11.47
N SER A 178 -0.12 -2.54 12.67
CA SER A 178 0.16 -3.35 13.87
C SER A 178 -0.37 -4.79 13.76
N ILE A 179 -1.51 -5.02 13.10
CA ILE A 179 -2.01 -6.36 12.81
C ILE A 179 -1.04 -7.10 11.89
N LEU A 180 -0.54 -6.45 10.84
CA LEU A 180 0.44 -7.06 9.94
C LEU A 180 1.76 -7.38 10.68
N ALA A 181 2.21 -6.50 11.58
CA ALA A 181 3.39 -6.74 12.40
C ALA A 181 3.20 -7.96 13.33
N ALA A 182 2.05 -8.05 14.01
CA ALA A 182 1.71 -9.17 14.87
C ALA A 182 1.63 -10.52 14.14
N ASN A 183 1.28 -10.49 12.85
CA ASN A 183 1.23 -11.68 11.98
C ASN A 183 2.52 -11.92 11.19
N SER A 184 3.65 -11.36 11.62
CA SER A 184 4.99 -11.62 11.09
C SER A 184 5.22 -11.23 9.63
N PHE A 185 4.46 -10.27 9.09
CA PHE A 185 4.69 -9.71 7.75
C PHE A 185 5.90 -8.77 7.69
N TYR A 186 6.50 -8.43 8.81
CA TYR A 186 7.74 -7.67 8.90
C TYR A 186 8.88 -8.52 9.48
N PRO A 187 10.12 -8.31 9.03
CA PRO A 187 11.28 -8.93 9.67
C PRO A 187 11.47 -8.37 11.08
N ARG A 188 12.01 -9.17 12.01
CA ARG A 188 12.23 -8.72 13.39
C ARG A 188 13.16 -7.50 13.51
N LYS A 189 14.13 -7.36 12.59
CA LYS A 189 15.08 -6.23 12.52
C LYS A 189 14.92 -5.51 11.20
N ILE A 190 14.46 -4.27 11.28
CA ILE A 190 14.11 -3.44 10.13
C ILE A 190 15.19 -2.40 9.89
N LYS A 191 15.61 -2.26 8.64
CA LYS A 191 16.40 -1.14 8.13
C LYS A 191 15.45 -0.21 7.39
N ALA A 192 14.83 0.71 8.12
CA ALA A 192 13.77 1.54 7.59
C ALA A 192 14.29 2.63 6.66
N LEU A 193 13.43 3.09 5.75
CA LEU A 193 13.63 4.26 4.92
C LEU A 193 12.56 5.29 5.24
N LEU A 194 12.95 6.56 5.34
CA LEU A 194 12.02 7.68 5.49
C LEU A 194 12.18 8.63 4.31
N ASP A 195 11.08 8.93 3.67
CA ASP A 195 11.04 9.98 2.65
C ASP A 195 9.66 10.64 2.60
N ALA A 196 9.60 11.81 1.95
CA ALA A 196 8.38 12.57 1.73
C ALA A 196 8.11 12.71 0.23
N SER A 197 6.84 12.64 -0.14
CA SER A 197 6.45 12.73 -1.54
C SER A 197 5.27 13.66 -1.77
N ASP A 198 5.42 14.54 -2.79
CA ASP A 198 4.37 15.47 -3.16
C ASP A 198 3.23 14.78 -3.91
N LEU A 199 2.02 15.14 -3.52
CA LEU A 199 0.77 14.82 -4.20
C LEU A 199 0.25 16.10 -4.85
N GLU A 200 0.75 16.40 -6.05
CA GLU A 200 0.36 17.59 -6.80
C GLU A 200 -1.12 17.54 -7.18
N SER A 201 -1.79 18.67 -7.01
CA SER A 201 -3.19 18.89 -7.34
C SER A 201 -3.34 20.10 -8.27
N THR A 202 -4.59 20.46 -8.57
CA THR A 202 -4.91 21.66 -9.34
C THR A 202 -5.14 22.86 -8.42
N GLU A 203 -5.05 24.06 -8.97
CA GLU A 203 -5.39 25.29 -8.26
C GLU A 203 -6.81 25.31 -7.72
N LYS A 204 -7.74 24.58 -8.35
CA LYS A 204 -9.14 24.47 -7.94
C LYS A 204 -9.38 23.53 -6.75
N CYS A 205 -8.35 22.83 -6.25
CA CYS A 205 -8.50 21.88 -5.15
C CYS A 205 -8.75 22.61 -3.82
N LYS A 206 -9.85 22.28 -3.16
CA LYS A 206 -10.23 22.89 -1.88
C LYS A 206 -9.29 22.45 -0.74
N GLY A 207 -8.77 23.42 0.03
CA GLY A 207 -7.90 23.17 1.18
C GLY A 207 -6.48 22.73 0.82
N ARG A 208 -6.05 22.95 -0.41
CA ARG A 208 -4.68 22.71 -0.87
C ARG A 208 -3.69 23.69 -0.24
N GLY A 209 -2.42 23.27 -0.16
CA GLY A 209 -1.29 24.18 0.02
C GLY A 209 -0.68 24.58 -1.32
N GLN A 210 0.32 25.46 -1.27
CA GLN A 210 1.10 25.87 -2.44
C GLN A 210 2.56 26.09 -2.10
N VAL A 211 3.43 25.81 -3.07
CA VAL A 211 4.88 26.03 -2.94
C VAL A 211 5.45 26.43 -4.30
N THR A 212 6.38 27.37 -4.31
CA THR A 212 7.12 27.72 -5.53
C THR A 212 8.33 26.79 -5.66
N LYS A 213 8.43 26.09 -6.81
CA LYS A 213 9.53 25.18 -7.13
C LYS A 213 10.20 25.56 -8.44
N GLU A 214 11.51 25.40 -8.47
CA GLU A 214 12.23 25.45 -9.74
C GLU A 214 12.05 24.11 -10.48
N LYS A 215 11.42 24.15 -11.64
CA LYS A 215 11.28 22.99 -12.54
C LYS A 215 12.04 23.22 -13.83
N ALA A 216 12.71 22.19 -14.32
CA ALA A 216 13.18 22.19 -15.69
C ALA A 216 11.95 22.17 -16.61
N PRO A 217 11.86 23.02 -17.64
CA PRO A 217 10.72 22.99 -18.56
C PRO A 217 10.66 21.63 -19.27
N GLU A 218 9.45 21.09 -19.43
CA GLU A 218 9.20 19.79 -20.09
C GLU A 218 9.51 19.78 -21.59
N LEU A 219 9.98 20.90 -22.12
CA LEU A 219 10.32 21.05 -23.53
C LEU A 219 11.49 20.15 -23.90
N ARG A 220 11.26 19.31 -24.90
CA ARG A 220 12.21 18.37 -25.53
C ARG A 220 13.62 18.95 -25.60
N ARG A 221 14.59 18.18 -25.11
CA ARG A 221 16.03 18.41 -25.15
C ARG A 221 16.49 18.91 -26.53
N ARG A 222 16.49 20.20 -26.75
CA ARG A 222 17.39 20.83 -27.69
C ARG A 222 18.69 21.08 -26.97
N ARG A 223 19.82 20.78 -27.59
CA ARG A 223 21.17 20.98 -27.05
C ARG A 223 21.31 22.38 -26.43
N GLY A 224 21.47 22.48 -25.13
CA GLY A 224 21.66 23.72 -24.40
C GLY A 224 21.32 23.60 -22.91
N ARG A 225 21.87 24.45 -22.05
CA ARG A 225 21.50 24.55 -20.63
C ARG A 225 20.01 24.91 -20.52
N VAL A 226 19.21 23.99 -19.99
CA VAL A 226 17.80 24.23 -19.74
C VAL A 226 17.68 25.24 -18.61
N LYS A 227 17.14 26.43 -18.90
CA LYS A 227 16.90 27.47 -17.91
C LYS A 227 15.76 26.99 -16.99
N LYS A 228 16.06 26.81 -15.69
CA LYS A 228 15.04 26.47 -14.71
C LYS A 228 13.99 27.58 -14.63
N ILE A 229 12.73 27.21 -14.60
CA ILE A 229 11.62 28.14 -14.44
C ILE A 229 10.98 27.96 -13.06
N SER A 230 10.58 29.07 -12.45
CA SER A 230 9.86 29.07 -11.19
C SER A 230 8.39 28.77 -11.45
N VAL A 231 7.86 27.70 -10.87
CA VAL A 231 6.47 27.27 -11.05
C VAL A 231 5.81 27.11 -9.69
N THR A 232 4.63 27.71 -9.52
CA THR A 232 3.81 27.44 -8.34
C THR A 232 3.15 26.07 -8.48
N VAL A 233 3.36 25.22 -7.49
CA VAL A 233 2.80 23.87 -7.41
C VAL A 233 1.81 23.84 -6.25
N PHE A 234 0.63 23.30 -6.50
CA PHE A 234 -0.44 23.14 -5.52
C PHE A 234 -0.56 21.69 -5.08
N GLY A 235 -0.95 21.44 -3.84
CA GLY A 235 -1.23 20.07 -3.41
C GLY A 235 -0.96 19.78 -1.94
N PHE A 236 -0.57 18.51 -1.73
CA PHE A 236 -0.34 17.91 -0.43
C PHE A 236 0.98 17.16 -0.45
N LYS A 237 1.39 16.67 0.70
CA LYS A 237 2.60 15.88 0.88
C LYS A 237 2.31 14.72 1.83
N ILE A 238 2.92 13.57 1.56
CA ILE A 238 2.91 12.41 2.44
C ILE A 238 4.32 12.09 2.91
N TRP A 239 4.47 11.71 4.16
CA TRP A 239 5.68 11.14 4.75
C TRP A 239 5.42 9.67 4.99
N VAL A 240 6.34 8.83 4.60
CA VAL A 240 6.22 7.37 4.80
C VAL A 240 7.50 6.83 5.40
N VAL A 241 7.39 6.08 6.49
CA VAL A 241 8.42 5.14 6.95
C VAL A 241 8.12 3.79 6.32
N TRP A 242 9.09 3.24 5.63
CA TRP A 242 8.93 2.05 4.80
C TRP A 242 10.01 1.02 5.08
N ASP A 243 9.66 -0.26 5.06
CA ASP A 243 10.60 -1.38 5.10
C ASP A 243 10.88 -1.90 3.69
N PRO A 244 12.10 -1.77 3.17
CA PRO A 244 12.44 -2.27 1.83
C PRO A 244 12.45 -3.80 1.75
N THR A 245 12.62 -4.50 2.88
CA THR A 245 12.70 -5.96 2.88
C THR A 245 11.33 -6.61 2.65
N SER A 246 10.31 -6.18 3.38
CA SER A 246 8.94 -6.65 3.16
C SER A 246 8.20 -5.88 2.06
N GLY A 247 8.69 -4.70 1.69
CA GLY A 247 7.97 -3.79 0.78
C GLY A 247 6.79 -3.07 1.43
N LEU A 248 6.64 -3.13 2.75
CA LEU A 248 5.48 -2.63 3.49
C LEU A 248 5.74 -1.24 4.11
N PRO A 249 4.76 -0.32 4.09
CA PRO A 249 4.80 0.92 4.86
C PRO A 249 4.61 0.62 6.35
N ILE A 250 5.36 1.30 7.21
CA ILE A 250 5.29 1.12 8.66
C ILE A 250 4.45 2.23 9.31
N ALA A 251 4.57 3.46 8.82
CA ALA A 251 3.78 4.60 9.26
C ALA A 251 3.66 5.63 8.14
N MET A 252 2.64 6.47 8.21
CA MET A 252 2.39 7.53 7.25
C MET A 252 1.83 8.78 7.92
N ARG A 253 2.18 9.97 7.37
CA ARG A 253 1.57 11.26 7.71
C ARG A 253 1.18 12.00 6.43
N PHE A 254 0.23 12.91 6.56
CA PHE A 254 -0.30 13.71 5.47
C PHE A 254 -0.43 15.17 5.89
N ALA A 255 0.07 16.09 5.06
CA ALA A 255 -0.08 17.53 5.26
C ALA A 255 -0.19 18.28 3.92
N THR A 256 -0.28 19.59 3.97
CA THR A 256 -0.21 20.47 2.81
C THR A 256 1.22 20.56 2.26
N ILE A 257 1.36 20.83 0.96
CA ILE A 257 2.63 20.69 0.22
C ILE A 257 3.76 21.61 0.73
N GLU A 258 3.42 22.74 1.31
CA GLU A 258 4.37 23.70 1.88
C GLU A 258 4.99 23.24 3.21
N THR A 259 4.43 22.19 3.84
CA THR A 259 4.97 21.69 5.11
C THR A 259 6.39 21.17 4.91
N SER A 260 7.33 21.63 5.72
CA SER A 260 8.73 21.21 5.68
C SER A 260 8.86 19.72 6.01
N ASP A 261 9.79 19.04 5.36
CA ASP A 261 10.01 17.59 5.54
C ASP A 261 10.36 17.24 7.01
N ILE A 262 11.07 18.12 7.71
CA ILE A 262 11.46 17.95 9.11
C ILE A 262 10.26 17.96 10.06
N THR A 263 9.21 18.73 9.73
CA THR A 263 8.09 19.02 10.66
C THR A 263 7.42 17.78 11.21
N LEU A 264 7.22 16.77 10.38
CA LEU A 264 6.51 15.53 10.75
C LEU A 264 7.45 14.32 10.90
N ALA A 265 8.77 14.49 10.69
CA ALA A 265 9.72 13.38 10.69
C ALA A 265 9.73 12.60 12.00
N ARG A 266 9.89 13.30 13.14
CA ARG A 266 9.90 12.66 14.46
C ARG A 266 8.59 11.98 14.78
N GLU A 267 7.48 12.60 14.41
CA GLU A 267 6.13 12.07 14.66
C GLU A 267 5.87 10.79 13.87
N VAL A 268 6.23 10.76 12.57
CA VAL A 268 6.02 9.57 11.74
C VAL A 268 6.94 8.42 12.13
N ILE A 269 8.20 8.68 12.52
CA ILE A 269 9.11 7.65 13.02
C ILE A 269 8.62 7.10 14.37
N GLY A 270 8.20 7.98 15.29
CA GLY A 270 7.64 7.58 16.58
C GLY A 270 6.41 6.70 16.41
N GLN A 271 5.55 7.04 15.44
CA GLN A 271 4.40 6.20 15.10
C GLN A 271 4.83 4.85 14.49
N ALA A 272 5.87 4.81 13.67
CA ALA A 272 6.41 3.57 13.12
C ALA A 272 6.89 2.63 14.22
N ILE A 273 7.63 3.15 15.20
CA ILE A 273 8.07 2.39 16.37
C ILE A 273 6.86 1.87 17.15
N ALA A 274 5.84 2.71 17.37
CA ALA A 274 4.62 2.32 18.08
C ALA A 274 3.81 1.24 17.33
N ASN A 275 3.79 1.27 16.00
CA ASN A 275 3.07 0.28 15.18
C ASN A 275 3.73 -1.10 15.22
N LEU A 276 5.06 -1.14 15.31
CA LEU A 276 5.81 -2.40 15.35
C LEU A 276 5.84 -3.03 16.75
N ARG A 277 5.86 -2.19 17.81
CA ARG A 277 5.90 -2.60 19.22
C ARG A 277 6.94 -3.72 19.49
N GLU A 278 6.48 -4.82 20.10
CA GLU A 278 7.29 -6.00 20.46
C GLU A 278 7.54 -6.97 19.29
N HIS A 279 6.87 -6.76 18.16
CA HIS A 279 6.93 -7.69 17.03
C HIS A 279 8.16 -7.47 16.14
N ALA A 280 8.60 -6.21 16.00
CA ALA A 280 9.77 -5.83 15.22
C ALA A 280 10.40 -4.53 15.74
N GLU A 281 11.69 -4.32 15.44
CA GLU A 281 12.44 -3.14 15.84
C GLU A 281 13.11 -2.44 14.63
N ILE A 282 13.11 -1.13 14.61
CA ILE A 282 13.87 -0.34 13.65
C ILE A 282 15.30 -0.22 14.17
N THR A 283 16.23 -0.93 13.53
CA THR A 283 17.66 -0.92 13.90
C THR A 283 18.43 0.22 13.24
N SER A 284 18.02 0.61 12.04
CA SER A 284 18.59 1.75 11.33
C SER A 284 17.56 2.43 10.45
N ILE A 285 17.82 3.68 10.12
CA ILE A 285 16.96 4.47 9.23
C ILE A 285 17.81 5.31 8.27
N ALA A 286 17.51 5.21 6.96
CA ALA A 286 18.09 6.08 5.96
C ALA A 286 17.09 7.20 5.60
N ILE A 287 17.60 8.44 5.57
CA ILE A 287 16.79 9.64 5.50
C ILE A 287 17.42 10.60 4.48
N ASP A 288 16.61 11.32 3.69
CA ASP A 288 17.15 12.32 2.77
C ASP A 288 17.68 13.56 3.51
N ARG A 289 18.60 14.29 2.85
CA ARG A 289 19.20 15.53 3.38
C ARG A 289 18.17 16.62 3.72
N GLY A 290 16.96 16.54 3.15
CA GLY A 290 15.86 17.45 3.46
C GLY A 290 15.40 17.40 4.91
N PHE A 291 15.64 16.28 5.57
CA PHE A 291 15.31 16.02 6.97
C PHE A 291 16.42 16.34 7.97
N MET A 292 17.51 16.97 7.51
CA MET A 292 18.66 17.29 8.37
C MET A 292 18.23 18.23 9.50
N ASP A 293 18.15 17.69 10.71
CA ASP A 293 17.82 18.41 11.94
C ASP A 293 18.50 17.76 13.15
N GLY A 294 19.25 18.56 13.92
CA GLY A 294 20.02 18.06 15.05
C GLY A 294 19.16 17.41 16.15
N LYS A 295 17.96 17.95 16.41
CA LYS A 295 17.03 17.38 17.41
C LYS A 295 16.53 16.01 16.98
N LEU A 296 16.25 15.83 15.70
CA LEU A 296 15.85 14.54 15.14
C LEU A 296 16.97 13.50 15.27
N LEU A 297 18.19 13.88 14.87
CA LEU A 297 19.34 12.97 14.90
C LEU A 297 19.71 12.58 16.33
N TRP A 298 19.69 13.56 17.26
CA TRP A 298 19.91 13.29 18.67
C TRP A 298 18.85 12.34 19.23
N TRP A 299 17.58 12.56 18.91
CA TRP A 299 16.50 11.69 19.35
C TRP A 299 16.65 10.26 18.81
N LEU A 300 17.02 10.09 17.53
CA LEU A 300 17.31 8.77 16.96
C LEU A 300 18.45 8.07 17.69
N ASN A 301 19.52 8.82 18.01
CA ASN A 301 20.63 8.29 18.78
C ASN A 301 20.20 7.84 20.18
N SER A 302 19.37 8.63 20.87
CA SER A 302 18.84 8.28 22.19
C SER A 302 17.94 7.05 22.19
N MET A 303 17.30 6.76 21.04
CA MET A 303 16.51 5.55 20.82
C MET A 303 17.33 4.35 20.38
N GLY A 304 18.65 4.46 20.23
CA GLY A 304 19.54 3.41 19.74
C GLY A 304 19.38 3.09 18.25
N ILE A 305 18.75 3.98 17.48
CA ILE A 305 18.53 3.80 16.04
C ILE A 305 19.71 4.40 15.28
N ILE A 306 20.36 3.58 14.44
CA ILE A 306 21.43 4.06 13.57
C ILE A 306 20.79 4.85 12.41
N PHE A 307 21.26 6.09 12.21
CA PHE A 307 20.79 6.88 11.08
C PHE A 307 21.87 7.02 9.99
N TYR A 308 21.41 7.21 8.75
CA TYR A 308 22.22 7.55 7.59
C TYR A 308 21.58 8.75 6.90
N ILE A 309 22.27 9.90 6.90
CA ILE A 309 21.75 11.14 6.33
C ILE A 309 22.87 11.94 5.68
N PRO A 310 22.71 12.46 4.43
CA PRO A 310 23.74 13.28 3.82
C PRO A 310 23.82 14.65 4.45
N ALA A 311 25.03 15.09 4.75
CA ALA A 311 25.30 16.47 5.15
C ALA A 311 25.10 17.44 3.97
N LYS A 312 24.71 18.69 4.29
CA LYS A 312 24.67 19.79 3.31
C LYS A 312 26.06 20.37 3.14
N SER A 313 26.44 20.73 1.92
CA SER A 313 27.80 21.26 1.60
C SER A 313 28.17 22.56 2.33
N ASN A 314 27.18 23.30 2.81
CA ASN A 314 27.39 24.52 3.59
C ASN A 314 27.60 24.28 5.10
N GLN A 315 27.49 23.04 5.58
CA GLN A 315 27.67 22.68 6.98
C GLN A 315 29.16 22.46 7.28
N ASP A 316 29.60 22.87 8.47
CA ASP A 316 31.00 22.73 8.87
C ASP A 316 31.41 21.26 9.01
N VAL A 317 30.53 20.40 9.54
CA VAL A 317 30.75 18.95 9.58
C VAL A 317 31.03 18.33 8.21
N TYR A 318 30.44 18.86 7.13
CA TYR A 318 30.74 18.45 5.77
C TYR A 318 32.19 18.82 5.37
N LYS A 319 32.59 20.06 5.64
CA LYS A 319 33.93 20.57 5.31
C LYS A 319 35.01 19.83 6.10
N ASP A 320 34.77 19.60 7.39
CA ASP A 320 35.70 18.91 8.25
C ASP A 320 35.86 17.44 7.86
N ALA A 321 34.78 16.76 7.56
CA ALA A 321 34.85 15.39 7.03
C ALA A 321 35.72 15.33 5.76
N LEU A 322 35.59 16.33 4.87
CA LEU A 322 36.41 16.38 3.66
C LEU A 322 37.90 16.66 3.97
N SER A 323 38.19 17.53 4.93
CA SER A 323 39.57 17.84 5.31
C SER A 323 40.31 16.66 5.95
N LEU A 324 39.59 15.71 6.53
CA LEU A 324 40.16 14.55 7.19
C LEU A 324 40.27 13.30 6.28
N VAL A 325 39.87 13.40 5.01
CA VAL A 325 39.87 12.27 4.08
C VAL A 325 41.28 11.62 3.94
N GLU A 326 42.33 12.42 3.90
CA GLU A 326 43.70 11.95 3.76
C GLU A 326 44.24 11.21 5.00
N THR A 327 43.58 11.40 6.16
CA THR A 327 44.01 10.80 7.44
C THR A 327 43.46 9.38 7.65
N ALA A 328 42.56 8.92 6.81
CA ALA A 328 41.87 7.63 6.94
C ALA A 328 41.98 6.76 5.66
N PRO A 329 41.96 5.44 5.78
CA PRO A 329 42.11 4.57 4.63
C PRO A 329 40.89 4.66 3.68
N CYS A 330 41.18 4.79 2.40
CA CYS A 330 40.17 4.70 1.35
C CYS A 330 39.83 3.24 1.07
N VAL A 331 38.54 2.93 1.05
CA VAL A 331 38.02 1.60 0.72
C VAL A 331 37.39 1.64 -0.67
N THR A 332 37.93 0.83 -1.59
CA THR A 332 37.49 0.75 -2.97
C THR A 332 36.64 -0.50 -3.21
N ARG A 333 35.47 -0.34 -3.85
CA ARG A 333 34.66 -1.43 -4.39
C ARG A 333 34.60 -1.34 -5.90
N LYS A 334 34.82 -2.48 -6.58
CA LYS A 334 34.68 -2.60 -8.04
C LYS A 334 33.59 -3.61 -8.37
N ARG A 335 32.73 -3.26 -9.34
CA ARG A 335 31.67 -4.14 -9.83
C ARG A 335 31.62 -4.08 -11.37
N ASN A 336 31.75 -5.24 -11.97
CA ASN A 336 31.60 -5.36 -13.42
C ASN A 336 30.11 -5.49 -13.78
N ARG A 337 29.65 -4.70 -14.73
CA ARG A 337 28.30 -4.81 -15.31
C ARG A 337 28.35 -4.71 -16.82
N ALA A 338 27.38 -5.35 -17.46
CA ALA A 338 27.20 -5.23 -18.89
C ALA A 338 26.22 -4.09 -19.19
N THR A 339 26.58 -3.18 -20.09
CA THR A 339 25.72 -2.09 -20.56
C THR A 339 25.44 -2.23 -22.06
N GLY A 340 24.27 -1.71 -22.51
CA GLY A 340 23.83 -1.80 -23.89
C GLY A 340 23.07 -3.08 -24.22
N HIS A 341 22.48 -3.16 -25.41
CA HIS A 341 21.68 -4.29 -25.88
C HIS A 341 22.28 -4.92 -27.14
N GLY A 342 22.18 -6.23 -27.28
CA GLY A 342 22.63 -6.99 -28.44
C GLY A 342 24.12 -6.80 -28.71
N LYS A 343 24.48 -6.54 -29.99
CA LYS A 343 25.86 -6.33 -30.44
C LYS A 343 26.60 -5.13 -29.83
N ARG A 344 25.87 -4.22 -29.15
CA ARG A 344 26.43 -3.04 -28.46
C ARG A 344 26.68 -3.27 -26.98
N ARG A 345 26.58 -4.52 -26.47
CA ARG A 345 26.84 -4.86 -25.09
C ARG A 345 28.32 -4.66 -24.77
N LYS A 346 28.61 -3.79 -23.80
CA LYS A 346 29.96 -3.50 -23.32
C LYS A 346 30.06 -3.84 -21.83
N GLN A 347 31.20 -4.38 -21.42
CA GLN A 347 31.55 -4.53 -20.01
C GLN A 347 32.05 -3.17 -19.48
N VAL A 348 31.48 -2.71 -18.39
CA VAL A 348 31.90 -1.48 -17.67
C VAL A 348 32.19 -1.88 -16.24
N THR A 349 33.32 -1.40 -15.71
CA THR A 349 33.65 -1.55 -14.30
C THR A 349 33.25 -0.29 -13.55
N ASP A 350 32.24 -0.40 -12.72
CA ASP A 350 31.84 0.65 -11.80
C ASP A 350 32.77 0.60 -10.58
N THR A 351 33.28 1.74 -10.15
CA THR A 351 34.16 1.87 -8.98
C THR A 351 33.55 2.81 -7.95
N TRP A 352 33.62 2.47 -6.70
CA TRP A 352 33.22 3.32 -5.58
C TRP A 352 34.42 3.48 -4.66
N ASP A 353 34.73 4.73 -4.30
CA ASP A 353 35.78 5.06 -3.35
C ASP A 353 35.15 5.79 -2.16
N VAL A 354 35.29 5.21 -0.98
CA VAL A 354 34.68 5.72 0.25
C VAL A 354 35.70 5.74 1.39
N VAL A 355 35.62 6.77 2.24
CA VAL A 355 36.48 6.94 3.41
C VAL A 355 35.60 7.09 4.65
N GLY A 356 35.88 6.32 5.70
CA GLY A 356 35.20 6.41 6.99
C GLY A 356 35.95 7.35 7.93
N ILE A 357 35.29 8.36 8.48
CA ILE A 357 35.82 9.34 9.44
C ILE A 357 35.08 9.16 10.77
N GLU A 358 35.82 8.89 11.83
CA GLU A 358 35.25 8.72 13.17
C GLU A 358 35.44 10.03 14.01
N GLY A 359 34.50 10.27 14.89
CA GLY A 359 34.65 11.23 15.97
C GLY A 359 34.62 12.73 15.56
N LEU A 360 33.78 13.12 14.61
CA LEU A 360 33.61 14.51 14.21
C LEU A 360 33.03 15.35 15.36
N THR A 361 33.75 16.40 15.76
CA THR A 361 33.37 17.28 16.86
C THR A 361 32.64 18.56 16.41
N THR A 362 32.72 18.88 15.13
CA THR A 362 32.10 20.07 14.51
C THR A 362 30.63 19.92 14.19
N ALA A 363 30.04 18.80 14.55
CA ALA A 363 28.57 18.62 14.51
C ALA A 363 27.90 19.36 15.69
N GLY A 364 28.26 20.63 15.92
CA GLY A 364 27.72 21.46 16.99
C GLY A 364 26.19 21.52 16.97
N PHE A 365 25.59 21.57 15.78
CA PHE A 365 24.12 21.48 15.61
C PHE A 365 23.51 20.21 16.18
N TYR A 366 24.25 19.11 16.17
CA TYR A 366 23.79 17.82 16.71
C TYR A 366 23.74 17.83 18.24
N SER A 367 24.77 18.43 18.85
CA SER A 367 24.87 18.55 20.31
C SER A 367 24.05 19.73 20.87
N GLU A 368 23.97 20.86 20.15
CA GLU A 368 23.32 22.09 20.61
C GLU A 368 21.78 22.04 20.53
N LEU A 369 21.21 21.36 19.54
CA LEU A 369 19.78 21.35 19.34
C LEU A 369 19.03 20.36 20.23
N GLY A 370 19.72 19.57 21.01
CA GLY A 370 19.13 18.65 21.99
C GLY A 370 18.38 19.32 23.14
N GLY A 371 18.60 20.62 23.41
CA GLY A 371 17.91 21.24 24.54
C GLY A 371 18.01 22.75 24.64
N GLY A 372 18.80 23.40 23.84
CA GLY A 372 18.85 24.88 23.80
C GLY A 372 19.45 25.58 25.01
N SER A 373 19.82 24.90 26.10
CA SER A 373 20.54 25.50 27.25
C SER A 373 22.01 25.08 27.26
N HIS A 374 22.88 26.00 27.72
CA HIS A 374 24.29 25.72 27.90
C HIS A 374 24.57 24.55 28.85
N GLU A 375 23.66 24.25 29.73
CA GLU A 375 23.78 23.18 30.72
C GLU A 375 23.70 21.78 30.08
N ASN A 376 22.93 21.60 29.01
CA ASN A 376 22.79 20.33 28.33
C ASN A 376 23.89 20.03 27.30
N ARG A 377 24.76 20.94 26.99
CA ARG A 377 25.91 20.75 26.06
C ARG A 377 26.87 19.64 26.52
N ASN A 378 27.01 19.46 27.84
CA ASN A 378 27.93 18.46 28.38
C ASN A 378 27.42 17.04 28.24
N ASP A 379 26.11 16.84 28.22
CA ASP A 379 25.47 15.50 28.13
C ASP A 379 25.60 14.90 26.72
N PHE A 380 25.83 15.74 25.70
CA PHE A 380 25.95 15.32 24.29
C PHE A 380 27.40 15.13 23.82
N ARG A 381 28.41 15.57 24.59
CA ARG A 381 29.83 15.44 24.24
C ARG A 381 30.30 14.01 23.92
N PRO A 382 29.76 12.94 24.56
CA PRO A 382 30.12 11.58 24.19
C PRO A 382 29.50 11.11 22.86
N ASN A 383 28.50 11.81 22.33
CA ASN A 383 27.80 11.41 21.10
C ASN A 383 28.43 12.07 19.88
N LEU A 384 29.66 11.68 19.56
CA LEU A 384 30.33 12.12 18.35
C LEU A 384 29.62 11.58 17.12
N ILE A 385 29.52 12.39 16.08
CA ILE A 385 29.05 11.95 14.77
C ILE A 385 30.21 11.36 13.99
N ASN A 386 29.94 10.28 13.29
CA ASN A 386 30.83 9.69 12.30
C ASN A 386 30.33 10.06 10.90
N ALA A 387 31.22 9.99 9.93
CA ALA A 387 30.87 10.23 8.53
C ALA A 387 31.50 9.22 7.59
N VAL A 388 30.84 8.99 6.47
CA VAL A 388 31.44 8.35 5.30
C VAL A 388 31.48 9.35 4.16
N VAL A 389 32.67 9.63 3.70
CA VAL A 389 32.92 10.49 2.53
C VAL A 389 32.96 9.61 1.29
N VAL A 390 32.07 9.88 0.36
CA VAL A 390 32.01 9.21 -0.94
C VAL A 390 32.77 10.08 -1.94
N LEU A 391 33.99 9.66 -2.28
CA LEU A 391 34.87 10.38 -3.19
C LEU A 391 34.51 10.12 -4.65
N HIS A 392 34.14 8.89 -4.94
CA HIS A 392 33.75 8.46 -6.28
C HIS A 392 32.51 7.55 -6.22
N ASP A 393 31.53 7.87 -7.08
CA ASP A 393 30.30 7.10 -7.25
C ASP A 393 29.91 7.14 -8.74
N PRO A 394 29.98 6.02 -9.46
CA PRO A 394 29.76 5.96 -10.90
C PRO A 394 28.35 6.37 -11.33
N TYR A 395 27.37 6.30 -10.41
CA TYR A 395 25.99 6.71 -10.70
C TYR A 395 25.77 8.21 -10.54
N ARG A 396 26.74 8.94 -9.94
CA ARG A 396 26.65 10.38 -9.64
C ARG A 396 27.60 11.24 -10.46
N GLU A 397 28.50 10.66 -11.22
CA GLU A 397 29.48 11.36 -12.08
C GLU A 397 28.88 12.40 -13.03
N ASN A 398 27.67 12.15 -13.51
CA ASN A 398 26.96 13.05 -14.43
C ASN A 398 26.24 14.22 -13.74
N ASN A 399 26.30 14.32 -12.40
CA ASN A 399 25.70 15.41 -11.65
C ASN A 399 26.80 16.34 -11.09
N PRO A 400 27.10 17.47 -11.78
CA PRO A 400 28.18 18.37 -11.40
C PRO A 400 27.98 19.01 -10.01
N ASP A 401 26.74 19.02 -9.52
CA ASP A 401 26.40 19.60 -8.21
C ASP A 401 26.69 18.65 -7.03
N ILE A 402 27.01 17.37 -7.29
CA ILE A 402 27.20 16.34 -6.26
C ILE A 402 28.43 15.47 -6.58
N LYS A 403 29.60 16.10 -6.69
CA LYS A 403 30.86 15.36 -6.91
C LYS A 403 31.28 14.54 -5.69
N THR A 404 31.02 15.05 -4.50
CA THR A 404 31.38 14.41 -3.24
C THR A 404 30.17 14.42 -2.32
N MET A 405 29.89 13.30 -1.66
CA MET A 405 28.81 13.18 -0.69
C MET A 405 29.38 12.78 0.67
N VAL A 406 28.91 13.43 1.73
CA VAL A 406 29.26 13.10 3.11
C VAL A 406 28.00 12.55 3.78
N ILE A 407 28.02 11.26 4.16
CA ILE A 407 26.93 10.58 4.87
C ILE A 407 27.25 10.60 6.36
N LEU A 408 26.42 11.27 7.15
CA LEU A 408 26.53 11.30 8.60
C LEU A 408 25.82 10.08 9.21
N THR A 409 26.39 9.56 10.29
CA THR A 409 25.84 8.44 11.05
C THR A 409 26.30 8.47 12.51
N ASN A 410 25.50 7.91 13.42
CA ASN A 410 25.92 7.58 14.79
C ASN A 410 26.48 6.15 14.90
N GLY A 411 26.45 5.38 13.81
CA GLY A 411 27.00 4.03 13.76
C GLY A 411 28.50 3.98 13.42
N PRO A 412 29.15 2.82 13.58
CA PRO A 412 30.57 2.65 13.27
C PRO A 412 30.83 2.73 11.77
N VAL A 413 31.93 3.39 11.38
CA VAL A 413 32.34 3.59 9.98
C VAL A 413 33.52 2.77 9.52
N ARG A 414 34.06 1.86 10.36
CA ARG A 414 35.14 0.93 10.00
C ARG A 414 34.85 0.11 8.74
N LYS A 415 33.58 -0.10 8.44
CA LYS A 415 33.10 -0.71 7.19
C LYS A 415 32.36 0.34 6.37
N ALA A 416 33.06 1.36 5.87
CA ALA A 416 32.49 2.53 5.20
C ALA A 416 31.51 2.17 4.07
N LEU A 417 31.77 1.11 3.30
CA LEU A 417 30.87 0.63 2.26
C LEU A 417 29.49 0.17 2.79
N LYS A 418 29.42 -0.36 4.03
CA LYS A 418 28.11 -0.73 4.63
C LYS A 418 27.27 0.49 4.96
N VAL A 419 27.89 1.60 5.36
CA VAL A 419 27.21 2.87 5.60
C VAL A 419 26.70 3.45 4.28
N TYR A 420 27.55 3.41 3.24
CA TYR A 420 27.16 3.81 1.89
C TYR A 420 25.96 3.00 1.40
N ASP A 421 26.02 1.66 1.47
CA ASP A 421 24.95 0.78 1.03
C ASP A 421 23.66 1.02 1.84
N GLY A 422 23.78 1.26 3.15
CA GLY A 422 22.65 1.59 4.02
C GLY A 422 21.95 2.88 3.62
N TYR A 423 22.69 3.88 3.18
CA TYR A 423 22.10 5.12 2.65
C TYR A 423 21.59 4.97 1.21
N ASP A 424 22.33 4.29 0.34
CA ASP A 424 21.96 4.14 -1.08
C ASP A 424 20.63 3.42 -1.26
N ALA A 425 20.29 2.50 -0.36
CA ALA A 425 18.99 1.84 -0.29
C ALA A 425 17.82 2.85 -0.21
N ARG A 426 18.05 4.11 0.26
CA ARG A 426 16.99 5.14 0.30
C ARG A 426 16.33 5.36 -1.05
N SER A 427 17.07 5.24 -2.14
CA SER A 427 16.51 5.39 -3.48
C SER A 427 15.40 4.39 -3.79
N GLU A 428 15.31 3.27 -3.06
CA GLU A 428 14.28 2.26 -3.25
C GLU A 428 12.88 2.78 -2.89
N ILE A 429 12.75 3.63 -1.86
CA ILE A 429 11.43 4.17 -1.49
C ILE A 429 10.84 5.04 -2.62
N GLU A 430 11.69 5.83 -3.32
CA GLU A 430 11.26 6.62 -4.47
C GLU A 430 10.87 5.72 -5.66
N ASN A 431 11.70 4.71 -5.94
CA ASN A 431 11.53 3.84 -7.10
C ASN A 431 10.45 2.79 -6.92
N SER A 432 10.30 2.22 -5.73
CA SER A 432 9.34 1.15 -5.45
C SER A 432 8.03 1.68 -4.90
N LEU A 433 8.04 2.41 -3.79
CA LEU A 433 6.80 2.87 -3.15
C LEU A 433 6.17 4.07 -3.88
N PHE A 434 6.90 5.19 -4.00
CA PHE A 434 6.30 6.43 -4.52
C PHE A 434 6.05 6.39 -6.02
N ARG A 435 6.92 5.78 -6.78
CA ARG A 435 6.72 5.62 -8.23
C ARG A 435 5.54 4.70 -8.52
N GLU A 436 5.46 3.54 -7.88
CA GLU A 436 4.35 2.62 -8.04
C GLU A 436 3.03 3.23 -7.54
N SER A 437 3.01 3.91 -6.38
CA SER A 437 1.79 4.56 -5.89
C SER A 437 1.25 5.60 -6.87
N LYS A 438 2.14 6.36 -7.53
CA LYS A 438 1.77 7.40 -8.50
C LYS A 438 1.37 6.85 -9.86
N GLN A 439 2.12 5.87 -10.40
CA GLN A 439 1.95 5.35 -11.75
C GLN A 439 1.01 4.14 -11.84
N GLY A 440 1.12 3.22 -10.89
CA GLY A 440 0.36 1.98 -10.87
C GLY A 440 -0.94 2.06 -10.08
N TRP A 441 -0.96 2.81 -8.99
CA TRP A 441 -2.09 2.87 -8.04
C TRP A 441 -2.83 4.20 -8.05
N PHE A 442 -2.35 5.16 -8.84
CA PHE A 442 -2.99 6.45 -9.10
C PHE A 442 -3.32 7.26 -7.84
N ILE A 443 -2.43 7.27 -6.84
CA ILE A 443 -2.60 8.00 -5.57
C ILE A 443 -2.94 9.50 -5.76
N LYS A 444 -2.58 10.10 -6.90
CA LYS A 444 -2.90 11.49 -7.27
C LYS A 444 -4.31 11.66 -7.87
N ARG A 445 -5.16 10.62 -7.88
CA ARG A 445 -6.50 10.63 -8.47
C ARG A 445 -7.59 10.33 -7.43
N PRO A 446 -7.80 11.27 -6.49
CA PRO A 446 -8.81 11.12 -5.45
C PRO A 446 -10.22 11.10 -6.03
N PRO A 447 -11.22 10.61 -5.27
CA PRO A 447 -12.62 10.62 -5.68
C PRO A 447 -13.21 12.03 -5.74
N GLU A 448 -12.65 12.98 -4.97
CA GLU A 448 -13.04 14.38 -4.93
C GLU A 448 -11.80 15.29 -4.90
N ASN A 449 -11.85 16.41 -5.61
CA ASN A 449 -10.76 17.38 -5.65
C ASN A 449 -10.79 18.31 -4.42
N SER A 450 -10.58 17.72 -3.25
CA SER A 450 -10.57 18.39 -1.95
C SER A 450 -9.50 17.80 -1.04
N LYS A 451 -9.11 18.53 0.04
CA LYS A 451 -8.19 18.01 1.06
C LYS A 451 -8.67 16.68 1.64
N ALA A 452 -9.97 16.56 1.94
CA ALA A 452 -10.55 15.33 2.47
C ALA A 452 -10.43 14.19 1.45
N GLY A 453 -10.74 14.44 0.17
CA GLY A 453 -10.59 13.45 -0.90
C GLY A 453 -9.15 12.97 -1.08
N PHE A 454 -8.17 13.88 -1.09
CA PHE A 454 -6.74 13.52 -1.17
C PHE A 454 -6.26 12.74 0.05
N LEU A 455 -6.62 13.20 1.26
CA LEU A 455 -6.23 12.54 2.51
C LEU A 455 -6.72 11.09 2.55
N VAL A 456 -8.02 10.89 2.35
CA VAL A 456 -8.63 9.55 2.43
C VAL A 456 -8.06 8.65 1.33
N HIS A 457 -7.95 9.17 0.09
CA HIS A 457 -7.42 8.39 -1.02
C HIS A 457 -5.95 8.02 -0.83
N ALA A 458 -5.12 8.92 -0.31
CA ALA A 458 -3.71 8.65 -0.05
C ALA A 458 -3.54 7.52 0.99
N TYR A 459 -4.23 7.63 2.13
CA TYR A 459 -4.17 6.58 3.16
C TYR A 459 -4.69 5.24 2.65
N LEU A 460 -5.86 5.21 2.01
CA LEU A 460 -6.43 3.97 1.50
C LEU A 460 -5.60 3.38 0.36
N THR A 461 -4.94 4.20 -0.47
CA THR A 461 -4.04 3.69 -1.52
C THR A 461 -2.82 3.02 -0.92
N ILE A 462 -2.10 3.69 0.00
CA ILE A 462 -0.92 3.11 0.65
C ILE A 462 -1.30 1.87 1.47
N LEU A 463 -2.44 1.90 2.17
CA LEU A 463 -2.95 0.75 2.89
C LEU A 463 -3.29 -0.43 1.96
N THR A 464 -3.97 -0.17 0.84
CA THR A 464 -4.32 -1.22 -0.13
C THR A 464 -3.08 -1.82 -0.78
N MET A 465 -2.04 -1.01 -1.04
CA MET A 465 -0.75 -1.51 -1.50
C MET A 465 -0.15 -2.48 -0.47
N ALA A 466 -0.11 -2.08 0.81
CA ALA A 466 0.38 -2.93 1.89
C ALA A 466 -0.42 -4.23 2.00
N LEU A 467 -1.75 -4.14 1.99
CA LEU A 467 -2.64 -5.30 2.05
C LEU A 467 -2.48 -6.24 0.85
N THR A 468 -2.23 -5.70 -0.35
CA THR A 468 -2.01 -6.53 -1.55
C THR A 468 -0.65 -7.26 -1.49
N ILE A 469 0.38 -6.63 -0.93
CA ILE A 469 1.68 -7.26 -0.71
C ILE A 469 1.54 -8.37 0.34
N ALA A 470 0.94 -8.06 1.48
CA ALA A 470 0.71 -9.03 2.55
C ALA A 470 -0.17 -10.20 2.08
N PHE A 471 -1.20 -9.93 1.26
CA PHE A 471 -2.03 -10.96 0.66
C PHE A 471 -1.24 -11.90 -0.26
N ARG A 472 -0.34 -11.37 -1.09
CA ARG A 472 0.55 -12.19 -1.92
C ARG A 472 1.39 -13.14 -1.04
N ASP A 473 2.00 -12.60 0.02
CA ASP A 473 2.87 -13.37 0.90
C ASP A 473 2.06 -14.41 1.71
N TRP A 474 0.84 -14.06 2.10
CA TRP A 474 -0.10 -14.98 2.74
C TRP A 474 -0.50 -16.14 1.82
N MET A 475 -0.83 -15.84 0.55
CA MET A 475 -1.15 -16.87 -0.45
C MET A 475 0.03 -17.82 -0.71
N ILE A 476 1.26 -17.31 -0.76
CA ILE A 476 2.47 -18.12 -0.91
C ILE A 476 2.64 -19.07 0.29
N GLN A 477 2.38 -18.59 1.51
CA GLN A 477 2.47 -19.41 2.73
C GLN A 477 1.42 -20.52 2.78
N GLN A 478 0.25 -20.32 2.16
CA GLN A 478 -0.83 -21.33 2.11
C GLN A 478 -0.61 -22.39 1.02
N GLU A 479 0.53 -22.39 0.32
CA GLU A 479 0.82 -23.27 -0.83
C GLU A 479 -0.20 -23.17 -2.00
N GLU A 480 -1.12 -22.22 -1.93
CA GLU A 480 -2.16 -22.03 -2.95
C GLU A 480 -1.62 -21.44 -4.26
N LEU A 481 -0.33 -21.10 -4.31
CA LEU A 481 0.32 -20.42 -5.43
C LEU A 481 1.63 -21.08 -5.86
N GLU A 482 1.66 -22.40 -6.05
CA GLU A 482 2.82 -23.07 -6.65
C GLU A 482 3.26 -22.47 -8.01
N GLU A 483 2.30 -21.88 -8.76
CA GLU A 483 2.55 -21.23 -10.06
C GLU A 483 3.04 -19.77 -9.95
N ILE A 484 2.90 -19.13 -8.79
CA ILE A 484 3.46 -17.78 -8.56
C ILE A 484 4.78 -17.96 -7.85
N GLY A 485 5.85 -18.13 -8.61
CA GLY A 485 7.20 -18.13 -8.05
C GLY A 485 7.43 -16.89 -7.18
N GLU A 486 8.28 -17.01 -6.14
CA GLU A 486 8.68 -15.94 -5.21
C GLU A 486 9.06 -14.63 -5.92
N ASP A 487 9.48 -14.71 -7.18
CA ASP A 487 9.85 -13.58 -8.05
C ASP A 487 8.68 -12.82 -8.68
N THR A 488 7.42 -13.15 -8.38
CA THR A 488 6.29 -12.43 -8.97
C THR A 488 6.15 -11.05 -8.33
N GLY A 489 6.66 -10.03 -9.00
CA GLY A 489 6.54 -8.64 -8.56
C GLY A 489 5.08 -8.21 -8.37
N ILE A 490 4.84 -7.33 -7.40
CA ILE A 490 3.50 -6.85 -6.98
C ILE A 490 2.61 -6.39 -8.14
N ARG A 491 3.19 -5.86 -9.21
CA ARG A 491 2.46 -5.42 -10.40
C ARG A 491 1.81 -6.58 -11.14
N LYS A 492 2.53 -7.69 -11.32
CA LYS A 492 2.01 -8.91 -11.95
C LYS A 492 0.97 -9.58 -11.06
N PHE A 493 1.27 -9.68 -9.75
CA PHE A 493 0.35 -10.26 -8.78
C PHE A 493 -0.99 -9.49 -8.75
N ARG A 494 -0.97 -8.16 -8.72
CA ARG A 494 -2.18 -7.34 -8.81
C ARG A 494 -2.99 -7.59 -10.08
N GLN A 495 -2.32 -7.81 -11.21
CA GLN A 495 -3.01 -8.19 -12.45
C GLN A 495 -3.68 -9.55 -12.33
N LYS A 496 -3.05 -10.51 -11.64
CA LYS A 496 -3.63 -11.83 -11.35
C LYS A 496 -4.87 -11.69 -10.46
N VAL A 497 -4.78 -10.96 -9.35
CA VAL A 497 -5.93 -10.69 -8.46
C VAL A 497 -7.14 -10.16 -9.25
N ARG A 498 -6.91 -9.32 -10.24
CA ARG A 498 -7.97 -8.70 -11.04
C ARG A 498 -8.53 -9.60 -12.13
N ARG A 499 -7.72 -10.44 -12.75
CA ARG A 499 -8.03 -11.06 -14.04
C ARG A 499 -8.09 -12.58 -14.03
N GLU A 500 -7.82 -13.20 -12.90
CA GLU A 500 -7.89 -14.65 -12.83
C GLU A 500 -9.33 -15.09 -13.13
N ASN A 501 -9.48 -15.87 -14.19
CA ASN A 501 -10.76 -16.41 -14.57
C ASN A 501 -10.94 -17.70 -13.78
N SER A 502 -11.70 -17.63 -12.70
CA SER A 502 -11.94 -18.79 -11.86
C SER A 502 -13.34 -19.36 -12.13
N ASN A 503 -13.41 -20.63 -12.50
CA ASN A 503 -14.67 -21.37 -12.52
C ASN A 503 -15.14 -21.66 -11.09
N LYS A 504 -15.16 -20.62 -10.23
CA LYS A 504 -15.61 -20.70 -8.86
C LYS A 504 -17.07 -20.25 -8.72
N CYS A 505 -17.73 -20.80 -7.72
CA CYS A 505 -19.07 -20.42 -7.31
C CYS A 505 -19.09 -20.14 -5.81
N ILE A 506 -19.86 -19.14 -5.38
CA ILE A 506 -20.20 -18.93 -3.98
C ILE A 506 -21.55 -19.59 -3.70
N VAL A 507 -21.60 -20.37 -2.63
CA VAL A 507 -22.78 -21.08 -2.15
C VAL A 507 -23.17 -20.51 -0.81
N PHE A 508 -24.42 -20.14 -0.62
CA PHE A 508 -24.95 -19.66 0.65
C PHE A 508 -25.83 -20.69 1.32
N HIS A 509 -25.66 -20.86 2.62
CA HIS A 509 -26.51 -21.63 3.49
C HIS A 509 -26.75 -20.86 4.81
N GLY A 510 -27.91 -20.25 4.95
CA GLY A 510 -28.23 -19.39 6.08
C GLY A 510 -27.33 -18.17 6.15
N GLU A 511 -26.55 -18.03 7.24
CA GLU A 511 -25.55 -16.97 7.43
C GLU A 511 -24.12 -17.42 7.09
N ARG A 512 -23.97 -18.64 6.59
CA ARG A 512 -22.70 -19.23 6.17
C ARG A 512 -22.60 -19.19 4.65
N TYR A 513 -21.36 -19.12 4.15
CA TYR A 513 -21.06 -19.28 2.74
C TYR A 513 -19.80 -20.11 2.54
N ALA A 514 -19.71 -20.74 1.38
CA ALA A 514 -18.52 -21.44 0.91
C ALA A 514 -18.24 -21.09 -0.54
N ILE A 515 -16.99 -21.21 -0.97
CA ILE A 515 -16.56 -20.98 -2.35
C ILE A 515 -15.93 -22.26 -2.86
N PHE A 516 -16.52 -22.82 -3.92
CA PHE A 516 -16.06 -24.04 -4.56
C PHE A 516 -15.74 -23.79 -6.03
N TYR A 517 -14.84 -24.57 -6.60
CA TYR A 517 -14.81 -24.69 -8.04
C TYR A 517 -16.12 -25.35 -8.52
N LEU A 518 -16.60 -24.93 -9.68
CA LEU A 518 -17.86 -25.46 -10.22
C LEU A 518 -17.85 -26.99 -10.32
N TYR A 519 -16.74 -27.60 -10.74
CA TYR A 519 -16.59 -29.04 -10.81
C TYR A 519 -16.68 -29.72 -9.43
N GLU A 520 -16.06 -29.10 -8.40
CA GLU A 520 -16.12 -29.62 -7.02
C GLU A 520 -17.56 -29.61 -6.49
N LEU A 521 -18.24 -28.48 -6.68
CA LEU A 521 -19.63 -28.33 -6.28
C LEU A 521 -20.52 -29.42 -6.94
N LEU A 522 -20.35 -29.64 -8.25
CA LEU A 522 -21.12 -30.64 -8.96
C LEU A 522 -20.80 -32.07 -8.50
N ILE A 523 -19.54 -32.36 -8.16
CA ILE A 523 -19.16 -33.67 -7.60
C ILE A 523 -19.75 -33.85 -6.19
N LEU A 524 -19.71 -32.82 -5.34
CA LEU A 524 -20.34 -32.83 -4.01
C LEU A 524 -21.84 -33.13 -4.12
N CYS A 525 -22.53 -32.55 -5.11
CA CYS A 525 -23.93 -32.81 -5.41
C CYS A 525 -24.18 -34.13 -6.19
N GLY A 526 -23.23 -35.03 -6.32
CA GLY A 526 -23.36 -36.32 -6.96
C GLY A 526 -23.53 -36.29 -8.49
N LYS A 527 -23.10 -35.22 -9.14
CA LYS A 527 -23.17 -35.09 -10.59
C LYS A 527 -21.86 -35.53 -11.24
N THR A 528 -21.96 -36.20 -12.38
CA THR A 528 -20.80 -36.49 -13.23
C THR A 528 -20.45 -35.26 -14.05
N VAL A 529 -19.19 -34.86 -14.04
CA VAL A 529 -18.75 -33.61 -14.67
C VAL A 529 -17.52 -33.83 -15.53
N LEU A 530 -17.44 -33.12 -16.66
CA LEU A 530 -16.18 -32.93 -17.37
C LEU A 530 -15.28 -32.01 -16.54
N LYS A 531 -14.13 -32.55 -16.13
CA LYS A 531 -13.18 -31.83 -15.29
C LYS A 531 -12.30 -30.92 -16.15
N PRO A 532 -11.88 -29.76 -15.62
CA PRO A 532 -10.92 -28.89 -16.32
C PRO A 532 -9.59 -29.60 -16.58
N HIS A 533 -8.85 -29.15 -17.59
CA HIS A 533 -7.51 -29.66 -17.88
C HIS A 533 -6.60 -29.49 -16.65
N GLY A 534 -5.87 -30.55 -16.30
CA GLY A 534 -4.98 -30.55 -15.12
C GLY A 534 -5.63 -31.05 -13.82
N VAL A 535 -6.94 -31.26 -13.80
CA VAL A 535 -7.63 -31.89 -12.65
C VAL A 535 -7.63 -33.41 -12.86
N ALA A 536 -7.22 -34.17 -11.83
CA ALA A 536 -7.16 -35.63 -11.91
C ALA A 536 -8.55 -36.22 -12.16
N ASP A 537 -8.66 -37.15 -13.09
CA ASP A 537 -9.93 -37.81 -13.43
C ASP A 537 -10.50 -38.64 -12.28
N THR A 538 -9.69 -38.93 -11.27
CA THR A 538 -10.01 -39.75 -10.10
C THR A 538 -10.47 -38.97 -8.88
N ILE A 539 -10.60 -37.62 -8.94
CA ILE A 539 -11.07 -36.85 -7.79
C ILE A 539 -12.50 -37.30 -7.40
N THR A 540 -12.61 -37.71 -6.12
CA THR A 540 -13.86 -38.19 -5.52
C THR A 540 -14.48 -37.13 -4.60
N ARG A 541 -15.70 -37.41 -4.11
CA ARG A 541 -16.31 -36.60 -3.04
C ARG A 541 -15.45 -36.56 -1.79
N GLU A 542 -14.92 -37.70 -1.41
CA GLU A 542 -14.09 -37.87 -0.22
C GLU A 542 -12.81 -36.99 -0.31
N ASP A 543 -12.20 -36.91 -1.50
CA ASP A 543 -11.02 -36.06 -1.72
C ASP A 543 -11.36 -34.58 -1.55
N ILE A 544 -12.53 -34.16 -2.04
CA ILE A 544 -12.98 -32.77 -1.88
C ILE A 544 -13.33 -32.46 -0.42
N LEU A 545 -14.02 -33.37 0.27
CA LEU A 545 -14.32 -33.22 1.70
C LEU A 545 -13.04 -33.12 2.52
N ARG A 546 -12.06 -33.99 2.24
CA ARG A 546 -10.72 -33.96 2.90
C ARG A 546 -9.98 -32.66 2.63
N LYS A 547 -10.01 -32.18 1.38
CA LYS A 547 -9.42 -30.89 0.99
C LYS A 547 -9.93 -29.72 1.85
N TYR A 548 -11.20 -29.72 2.18
CA TYR A 548 -11.84 -28.65 2.96
C TYR A 548 -11.92 -28.96 4.46
N GLY A 549 -11.29 -30.04 4.93
CA GLY A 549 -11.27 -30.42 6.34
C GLY A 549 -12.61 -30.90 6.88
N ALA A 550 -13.52 -31.32 6.01
CA ALA A 550 -14.76 -31.96 6.41
C ALA A 550 -14.47 -33.38 6.92
N LEU A 551 -15.02 -33.73 8.08
CA LEU A 551 -14.87 -35.07 8.63
C LEU A 551 -15.62 -36.07 7.75
N LEU A 552 -14.93 -37.14 7.36
CA LEU A 552 -15.57 -38.35 6.82
C LEU A 552 -16.02 -39.16 8.06
N GLU A 553 -17.28 -39.10 8.41
CA GLU A 553 -17.89 -40.07 9.33
C GLU A 553 -18.06 -41.43 8.68
#